data_b9d9527e2e29ac4df7aa207610ac12d1
#
_entry.id   b9d9527e2e29ac4df7aa207610ac12d1
#
_cell.length_a   1.000
_cell.length_b   1.000
_cell.length_c   1.000
_cell.angle_alpha   90.00
_cell.angle_beta   90.00
_cell.angle_gamma   90.00
#
_symmetry.space_group_name_H-M   'P 1'
#
loop_
_entity.id
_entity.type
_entity.pdbx_description
1 polymer ?
#
loop_
_entity_poly.entity_id
_entity_poly.type
_entity_poly.pdbx_seq_one_letter_code
_entity_poly.pdbx_strand_id
1 'polypeptide(L)'
;MYKKSTFNVNGVTIVRARIGQIAAGRFNGTKPILAFSEETIDLSVIEGRSEAGSFVIESTNQIKICGIVYSTNPRMECLNPHFEGEKVRIRYQFNSKGLTEGDACEGKFVIVCNQIEYSLSFCARITRLYAEASTGAVKSLDDFTRLAASNWDEAYHLFYNRNFLNTIPYDNVYERLTYEGFACARPSGQNMEEFLIGVNKKKPVSISVDKSEEIFMASKEPQSGCFTITKDNWGYTEIRLRTDCEFIKLSKHVLTHDDFIGKTYLYEYIICLLYTSPSPRD
;
A
#
# COMPACT_ATOMS: atom_id res chain seq x y z
N MET A 1 7.43 45.28 -5.73
CA MET A 1 8.79 45.32 -5.17
C MET A 1 9.61 44.25 -5.88
N TYR A 2 10.33 44.61 -6.97
CA TYR A 2 11.12 43.69 -7.78
C TYR A 2 12.40 43.32 -7.04
N LYS A 3 12.58 42.02 -6.70
CA LYS A 3 13.88 41.52 -6.26
C LYS A 3 14.84 41.53 -7.43
N LYS A 4 15.87 42.39 -7.39
CA LYS A 4 17.02 42.32 -8.27
C LYS A 4 17.71 40.95 -8.07
N SER A 5 17.70 40.12 -9.12
CA SER A 5 18.57 38.94 -9.17
C SER A 5 20.01 39.43 -9.26
N THR A 6 20.81 39.10 -8.24
CA THR A 6 22.27 39.32 -8.26
C THR A 6 22.85 38.36 -9.30
N PHE A 7 23.21 38.91 -10.46
CA PHE A 7 24.01 38.20 -11.46
C PHE A 7 25.34 37.79 -10.81
N ASN A 8 25.63 36.51 -10.84
CA ASN A 8 26.82 35.95 -10.22
C ASN A 8 28.07 36.41 -11.00
N VAL A 9 28.97 37.09 -10.31
CA VAL A 9 30.20 37.73 -10.83
C VAL A 9 31.10 36.75 -11.63
N ASN A 10 31.02 35.46 -11.36
CA ASN A 10 31.81 34.42 -12.00
C ASN A 10 31.49 34.22 -13.48
N GLY A 11 30.25 34.41 -13.93
CA GLY A 11 29.85 34.31 -15.34
C GLY A 11 30.47 35.41 -16.19
N VAL A 12 30.57 36.63 -15.65
CA VAL A 12 31.18 37.77 -16.35
C VAL A 12 32.67 37.57 -16.52
N THR A 13 33.34 36.95 -15.57
CA THR A 13 34.78 36.68 -15.63
C THR A 13 35.14 35.65 -16.71
N ILE A 14 34.32 34.59 -16.85
CA ILE A 14 34.45 33.55 -17.89
C ILE A 14 34.26 34.17 -19.29
N VAL A 15 33.25 34.99 -19.47
CA VAL A 15 32.97 35.66 -20.74
C VAL A 15 34.11 36.63 -21.13
N ARG A 16 34.63 37.43 -20.18
CA ARG A 16 35.77 38.32 -20.40
C ARG A 16 37.06 37.57 -20.74
N ALA A 17 37.36 36.48 -20.05
CA ALA A 17 38.53 35.65 -20.34
C ALA A 17 38.47 35.07 -21.76
N ARG A 18 37.27 34.68 -22.20
CA ARG A 18 37.06 34.10 -23.52
C ARG A 18 37.06 35.16 -24.63
N ILE A 19 36.52 36.34 -24.38
CA ILE A 19 36.64 37.50 -25.29
C ILE A 19 38.15 37.85 -25.44
N GLY A 20 38.91 37.83 -24.36
CA GLY A 20 40.39 38.05 -24.40
C GLY A 20 41.11 36.97 -25.22
N GLN A 21 40.74 35.73 -25.14
CA GLN A 21 41.26 34.61 -25.95
C GLN A 21 40.93 34.76 -27.42
N ILE A 22 39.68 35.15 -27.75
CA ILE A 22 39.25 35.44 -29.12
C ILE A 22 40.02 36.64 -29.69
N ALA A 23 40.13 37.72 -28.94
CA ALA A 23 40.88 38.91 -29.33
C ALA A 23 42.39 38.62 -29.51
N ALA A 24 42.94 37.62 -28.81
CA ALA A 24 44.32 37.16 -28.94
C ALA A 24 44.51 36.11 -30.06
N GLY A 25 43.49 35.82 -30.87
CA GLY A 25 43.57 34.86 -31.98
C GLY A 25 43.65 33.36 -31.52
N ARG A 26 43.38 33.08 -30.25
CA ARG A 26 43.43 31.70 -29.70
C ARG A 26 42.10 31.04 -29.80
N PHE A 27 41.77 30.52 -30.98
CA PHE A 27 40.46 29.86 -31.26
C PHE A 27 40.42 28.36 -30.95
N ASN A 28 41.57 27.75 -30.69
CA ASN A 28 41.65 26.27 -30.51
C ASN A 28 41.84 25.90 -29.05
N GLY A 29 40.87 26.16 -28.20
CA GLY A 29 40.78 25.45 -26.94
C GLY A 29 40.26 24.02 -27.19
N THR A 30 40.99 23.03 -26.72
CA THR A 30 40.49 21.63 -26.68
C THR A 30 39.15 21.61 -25.99
N LYS A 31 38.10 21.09 -26.64
CA LYS A 31 36.77 21.00 -26.06
C LYS A 31 36.70 19.79 -25.11
N PRO A 32 36.00 19.88 -23.99
CA PRO A 32 35.78 18.73 -23.14
C PRO A 32 34.94 17.67 -23.91
N ILE A 33 35.33 16.42 -23.75
CA ILE A 33 34.57 15.28 -24.25
C ILE A 33 33.82 14.72 -23.03
N LEU A 34 32.49 14.83 -23.04
CA LEU A 34 31.67 14.41 -21.90
C LEU A 34 31.27 12.96 -22.01
N ALA A 35 31.37 12.25 -20.89
CA ALA A 35 30.71 10.97 -20.65
C ALA A 35 29.69 11.13 -19.55
N PHE A 36 28.58 10.44 -19.67
CA PHE A 36 27.52 10.38 -18.68
C PHE A 36 27.51 8.98 -18.05
N SER A 37 27.20 8.88 -16.75
CA SER A 37 27.06 7.58 -16.07
C SER A 37 25.88 6.78 -16.57
N GLU A 38 24.90 7.44 -17.21
CA GLU A 38 23.65 6.87 -17.69
C GLU A 38 23.40 7.34 -19.12
N GLU A 39 22.86 6.48 -19.98
CA GLU A 39 22.39 6.86 -21.32
C GLU A 39 20.96 7.42 -21.26
N THR A 40 20.15 6.85 -20.37
CA THR A 40 18.79 7.28 -20.04
C THR A 40 18.56 7.06 -18.54
N ILE A 41 17.65 7.85 -17.96
CA ILE A 41 17.26 7.70 -16.54
C ILE A 41 15.84 7.16 -16.51
N ASP A 42 15.67 5.91 -16.10
CA ASP A 42 14.39 5.28 -15.87
C ASP A 42 14.09 5.23 -14.37
N LEU A 43 12.98 5.86 -13.96
CA LEU A 43 12.54 5.94 -12.59
C LEU A 43 11.23 5.19 -12.40
N SER A 44 11.15 4.41 -11.33
CA SER A 44 9.91 3.87 -10.81
C SER A 44 9.56 4.63 -9.54
N VAL A 45 8.52 5.45 -9.58
CA VAL A 45 8.17 6.37 -8.49
C VAL A 45 6.84 5.96 -7.89
N ILE A 46 6.81 5.83 -6.58
CA ILE A 46 5.56 5.50 -5.87
C ILE A 46 4.62 6.71 -5.92
N GLU A 47 3.36 6.44 -6.24
CA GLU A 47 2.29 7.43 -6.28
C GLU A 47 2.29 8.34 -5.05
N GLY A 48 2.23 9.66 -5.28
CA GLY A 48 2.21 10.69 -4.23
C GLY A 48 3.55 10.91 -3.52
N ARG A 49 4.63 10.20 -3.88
CA ARG A 49 5.97 10.36 -3.30
C ARG A 49 6.91 11.13 -4.22
N SER A 50 7.99 11.60 -3.63
CA SER A 50 9.14 12.14 -4.38
C SER A 50 10.26 11.12 -4.39
N GLU A 51 10.90 10.97 -5.55
CA GLU A 51 12.05 10.10 -5.74
C GLU A 51 13.28 10.94 -6.08
N ALA A 52 14.39 10.70 -5.37
CA ALA A 52 15.63 11.41 -5.58
C ALA A 52 16.68 10.50 -6.22
N GLY A 53 17.48 11.07 -7.10
CA GLY A 53 18.55 10.34 -7.76
C GLY A 53 19.72 11.23 -8.14
N SER A 54 20.69 10.65 -8.82
CA SER A 54 21.84 11.40 -9.32
C SER A 54 22.46 10.72 -10.53
N PHE A 55 23.06 11.49 -11.40
CA PHE A 55 23.94 11.02 -12.47
C PHE A 55 25.26 11.77 -12.43
N VAL A 56 26.27 11.23 -13.09
CA VAL A 56 27.62 11.80 -13.14
C VAL A 56 27.92 12.28 -14.55
N ILE A 57 28.50 13.47 -14.62
CA ILE A 57 29.11 14.05 -15.84
C ILE A 57 30.61 14.03 -15.64
N GLU A 58 31.34 13.42 -16.55
CA GLU A 58 32.80 13.31 -16.49
C GLU A 58 33.42 13.78 -17.80
N SER A 59 34.53 14.52 -17.71
CA SER A 59 35.36 14.89 -18.85
C SER A 59 36.41 13.82 -19.12
N THR A 60 36.23 13.06 -20.21
CA THR A 60 37.15 11.95 -20.56
C THR A 60 38.56 12.42 -20.98
N ASN A 61 38.70 13.68 -21.35
CA ASN A 61 39.97 14.29 -21.73
C ASN A 61 40.54 15.20 -20.65
N GLN A 62 40.11 15.06 -19.38
CA GLN A 62 40.62 15.76 -18.20
C GLN A 62 40.51 17.29 -18.29
N ILE A 63 39.65 17.80 -19.14
CA ILE A 63 39.39 19.24 -19.22
C ILE A 63 38.32 19.59 -18.19
N LYS A 64 38.60 20.61 -17.40
CA LYS A 64 37.66 21.14 -16.42
C LYS A 64 36.39 21.59 -17.11
N ILE A 65 35.24 21.07 -16.67
CA ILE A 65 33.91 21.40 -17.15
C ILE A 65 33.24 22.36 -16.21
N CYS A 66 32.49 23.29 -16.74
CA CYS A 66 31.61 24.17 -15.99
C CYS A 66 30.32 24.42 -16.79
N GLY A 67 29.22 24.53 -16.08
CA GLY A 67 27.96 24.71 -16.76
C GLY A 67 26.75 24.70 -15.83
N ILE A 68 25.60 24.54 -16.48
CA ILE A 68 24.30 24.45 -15.81
C ILE A 68 23.54 23.23 -16.33
N VAL A 69 22.70 22.67 -15.46
CA VAL A 69 21.76 21.60 -15.78
C VAL A 69 20.36 22.06 -15.38
N TYR A 70 19.39 21.85 -16.26
CA TYR A 70 17.98 22.05 -15.96
C TYR A 70 17.13 20.96 -16.61
N SER A 71 15.93 20.76 -16.10
CA SER A 71 14.99 19.80 -16.66
C SER A 71 13.97 20.49 -17.56
N THR A 72 13.55 19.79 -18.62
CA THR A 72 12.42 20.24 -19.47
C THR A 72 11.06 19.92 -18.85
N ASN A 73 11.01 19.06 -17.83
CA ASN A 73 9.78 18.72 -17.14
C ASN A 73 9.77 19.37 -15.74
N PRO A 74 8.75 20.17 -15.39
CA PRO A 74 8.70 20.90 -14.12
C PRO A 74 8.59 19.99 -12.88
N ARG A 75 8.24 18.71 -13.05
CA ARG A 75 8.21 17.73 -11.96
C ARG A 75 9.57 17.17 -11.58
N MET A 76 10.57 17.37 -12.44
CA MET A 76 11.95 16.95 -12.24
C MET A 76 12.80 18.19 -11.90
N GLU A 77 13.20 18.32 -10.66
CA GLU A 77 14.02 19.42 -10.16
C GLU A 77 15.50 19.01 -10.10
N CYS A 78 16.40 19.88 -10.59
CA CYS A 78 17.84 19.74 -10.39
C CYS A 78 18.23 20.40 -9.07
N LEU A 79 18.72 19.63 -8.11
CA LEU A 79 19.06 20.12 -6.77
C LEU A 79 20.38 20.91 -6.73
N ASN A 80 21.26 20.66 -7.68
CA ASN A 80 22.53 21.38 -7.87
C ASN A 80 22.73 21.77 -9.35
N PRO A 81 21.98 22.76 -9.82
CA PRO A 81 21.93 23.11 -11.26
C PRO A 81 23.25 23.65 -11.80
N HIS A 82 24.12 24.23 -10.96
CA HIS A 82 25.43 24.72 -11.36
C HIS A 82 26.50 23.71 -11.02
N PHE A 83 27.41 23.48 -11.95
CA PHE A 83 28.50 22.52 -11.74
C PHE A 83 29.84 23.03 -12.28
N GLU A 84 30.93 22.60 -11.63
CA GLU A 84 32.30 22.88 -12.02
C GLU A 84 33.21 21.76 -11.51
N GLY A 85 34.12 21.24 -12.37
CA GLY A 85 35.02 20.14 -12.01
C GLY A 85 35.46 19.34 -13.24
N GLU A 86 36.17 18.23 -13.02
CA GLU A 86 36.46 17.24 -14.07
C GLU A 86 35.43 16.10 -14.07
N LYS A 87 34.91 15.80 -12.86
CA LYS A 87 33.86 14.82 -12.63
C LYS A 87 32.87 15.41 -11.63
N VAL A 88 31.60 15.50 -12.03
CA VAL A 88 30.56 16.16 -11.25
C VAL A 88 29.35 15.28 -11.13
N ARG A 89 28.79 15.20 -9.92
CA ARG A 89 27.52 14.51 -9.66
C ARG A 89 26.39 15.52 -9.66
N ILE A 90 25.41 15.33 -10.54
CA ILE A 90 24.17 16.07 -10.58
C ILE A 90 23.12 15.30 -9.80
N ARG A 91 22.48 15.97 -8.84
CA ARG A 91 21.38 15.42 -8.04
C ARG A 91 20.07 15.99 -8.53
N TYR A 92 19.05 15.14 -8.56
CA TYR A 92 17.72 15.53 -8.96
C TYR A 92 16.67 14.93 -8.03
N GLN A 93 15.47 15.49 -8.10
CA GLN A 93 14.29 14.97 -7.40
C GLN A 93 13.08 15.05 -8.33
N PHE A 94 12.37 13.94 -8.46
CA PHE A 94 11.10 13.87 -9.18
C PHE A 94 9.94 13.90 -8.19
N ASN A 95 8.87 14.66 -8.50
CA ASN A 95 7.69 14.78 -7.65
C ASN A 95 6.47 14.19 -8.38
N SER A 96 5.91 13.10 -7.83
CA SER A 96 4.74 12.42 -8.39
C SER A 96 3.39 12.93 -7.87
N LYS A 97 3.35 14.03 -7.11
CA LYS A 97 2.11 14.56 -6.54
C LYS A 97 1.07 14.85 -7.65
N GLY A 98 -0.12 14.24 -7.50
CA GLY A 98 -1.22 14.37 -8.45
C GLY A 98 -1.07 13.52 -9.72
N LEU A 99 -0.13 12.57 -9.74
CA LEU A 99 -0.05 11.50 -10.72
C LEU A 99 -0.59 10.21 -10.08
N THR A 100 -1.11 9.32 -10.93
CA THR A 100 -1.69 8.04 -10.54
C THR A 100 -0.90 6.88 -11.13
N GLU A 101 -1.12 5.67 -10.61
CA GLU A 101 -0.50 4.47 -11.16
C GLU A 101 -0.75 4.33 -12.66
N GLY A 102 0.31 4.01 -13.40
CA GLY A 102 0.30 3.89 -14.86
C GLY A 102 0.67 5.16 -15.60
N ASP A 103 0.66 6.33 -14.94
CA ASP A 103 1.15 7.57 -15.56
C ASP A 103 2.65 7.46 -15.83
N ALA A 104 3.07 8.02 -16.96
CA ALA A 104 4.47 8.17 -17.33
C ALA A 104 4.80 9.64 -17.65
N CYS A 105 5.88 10.13 -17.06
CA CYS A 105 6.37 11.48 -17.28
C CYS A 105 7.73 11.41 -17.94
N GLU A 106 7.82 11.91 -19.15
CA GLU A 106 9.05 11.99 -19.91
C GLU A 106 9.62 13.40 -19.91
N GLY A 107 10.91 13.50 -20.10
CA GLY A 107 11.63 14.75 -20.21
C GLY A 107 13.10 14.56 -20.50
N LYS A 108 13.83 15.67 -20.45
CA LYS A 108 15.29 15.66 -20.63
C LYS A 108 15.93 16.57 -19.60
N PHE A 109 17.10 16.17 -19.14
CA PHE A 109 18.05 17.08 -18.55
C PHE A 109 18.81 17.76 -19.70
N VAL A 110 18.75 19.06 -19.76
CA VAL A 110 19.56 19.87 -20.69
C VAL A 110 20.79 20.33 -19.93
N ILE A 111 21.96 19.93 -20.42
CA ILE A 111 23.27 20.21 -19.83
C ILE A 111 23.99 21.19 -20.74
N VAL A 112 24.11 22.44 -20.31
CA VAL A 112 24.91 23.45 -21.03
C VAL A 112 26.29 23.51 -20.41
N CYS A 113 27.26 22.90 -21.10
CA CYS A 113 28.63 22.78 -20.64
C CYS A 113 29.58 23.44 -21.64
N ASN A 114 30.40 24.39 -21.18
CA ASN A 114 31.39 25.07 -22.02
C ASN A 114 30.81 25.56 -23.37
N GLN A 115 29.56 26.05 -23.34
CA GLN A 115 28.77 26.56 -24.52
C GLN A 115 28.31 25.48 -25.50
N ILE A 116 28.40 24.21 -25.13
CA ILE A 116 27.83 23.09 -25.87
C ILE A 116 26.65 22.55 -25.08
N GLU A 117 25.56 22.27 -25.78
CA GLU A 117 24.38 21.68 -25.20
C GLU A 117 24.39 20.15 -25.39
N TYR A 118 24.12 19.45 -24.31
CA TYR A 118 23.93 18.00 -24.26
C TYR A 118 22.55 17.71 -23.67
N SER A 119 22.01 16.56 -23.95
CA SER A 119 20.75 16.14 -23.35
C SER A 119 20.83 14.70 -22.85
N LEU A 120 20.22 14.46 -21.67
CA LEU A 120 20.05 13.14 -21.08
C LEU A 120 18.55 12.93 -20.86
N SER A 121 17.97 11.95 -21.54
CA SER A 121 16.53 11.66 -21.44
C SER A 121 16.21 10.96 -20.12
N PHE A 122 14.99 11.18 -19.61
CA PHE A 122 14.45 10.43 -18.51
C PHE A 122 13.00 10.05 -18.75
N CYS A 123 12.58 8.94 -18.11
CA CYS A 123 11.19 8.50 -18.03
C CYS A 123 10.91 8.11 -16.57
N ALA A 124 9.92 8.74 -15.97
CA ALA A 124 9.43 8.41 -14.64
C ALA A 124 8.07 7.74 -14.75
N ARG A 125 7.98 6.46 -14.36
CA ARG A 125 6.74 5.67 -14.34
C ARG A 125 6.20 5.61 -12.93
N ILE A 126 4.91 5.89 -12.80
CA ILE A 126 4.25 5.90 -11.50
C ILE A 126 3.75 4.49 -11.19
N THR A 127 4.12 4.01 -10.02
CA THR A 127 3.75 2.69 -9.52
C THR A 127 3.10 2.82 -8.15
N ARG A 128 2.35 1.80 -7.75
CA ARG A 128 1.75 1.70 -6.41
C ARG A 128 2.30 0.46 -5.70
N LEU A 129 2.63 0.61 -4.43
CA LEU A 129 3.01 -0.54 -3.59
C LEU A 129 1.74 -1.20 -3.08
N TYR A 130 1.49 -2.40 -3.54
CA TYR A 130 0.39 -3.22 -3.04
C TYR A 130 0.86 -4.15 -1.93
N ALA A 131 -0.07 -4.60 -1.11
CA ALA A 131 0.17 -5.70 -0.20
C ALA A 131 0.16 -7.01 -0.97
N GLU A 132 1.13 -7.88 -0.70
CA GLU A 132 1.26 -9.19 -1.34
C GLU A 132 0.56 -10.26 -0.51
N ALA A 133 -0.20 -11.10 -1.18
CA ALA A 133 -0.83 -12.30 -0.65
C ALA A 133 -0.30 -13.54 -1.37
N SER A 134 -0.63 -14.72 -0.86
CA SER A 134 -0.30 -16.02 -1.49
C SER A 134 -0.83 -16.14 -2.93
N THR A 135 -1.89 -15.40 -3.24
CA THR A 135 -2.51 -15.31 -4.57
C THR A 135 -1.92 -14.23 -5.47
N GLY A 136 -0.91 -13.48 -4.99
CA GLY A 136 -0.29 -12.34 -5.66
C GLY A 136 -0.67 -10.99 -5.06
N ALA A 137 -0.32 -9.90 -5.76
CA ALA A 137 -0.60 -8.55 -5.29
C ALA A 137 -2.10 -8.25 -5.21
N VAL A 138 -2.56 -7.76 -4.05
CA VAL A 138 -3.95 -7.35 -3.82
C VAL A 138 -4.13 -5.89 -4.23
N LYS A 139 -4.64 -5.67 -5.43
CA LYS A 139 -4.68 -4.34 -6.07
C LYS A 139 -6.00 -3.59 -5.85
N SER A 140 -7.05 -4.31 -5.45
CA SER A 140 -8.39 -3.74 -5.27
C SER A 140 -9.10 -4.36 -4.08
N LEU A 141 -10.18 -3.72 -3.62
CA LEU A 141 -11.07 -4.30 -2.60
C LEU A 141 -11.77 -5.58 -3.10
N ASP A 142 -11.95 -5.75 -4.41
CA ASP A 142 -12.51 -6.99 -4.96
C ASP A 142 -11.50 -8.15 -4.86
N ASP A 143 -10.21 -7.89 -5.07
CA ASP A 143 -9.14 -8.86 -4.84
C ASP A 143 -9.08 -9.25 -3.37
N PHE A 144 -9.15 -8.25 -2.49
CA PHE A 144 -9.17 -8.46 -1.04
C PHE A 144 -10.40 -9.28 -0.60
N THR A 145 -11.57 -8.98 -1.15
CA THR A 145 -12.80 -9.72 -0.86
C THR A 145 -12.68 -11.19 -1.27
N ARG A 146 -12.09 -11.46 -2.45
CA ARG A 146 -11.83 -12.85 -2.90
C ARG A 146 -10.84 -13.57 -1.98
N LEU A 147 -9.78 -12.89 -1.57
CA LEU A 147 -8.83 -13.42 -0.60
C LEU A 147 -9.53 -13.75 0.72
N ALA A 148 -10.30 -12.81 1.28
CA ALA A 148 -11.03 -12.99 2.54
C ALA A 148 -12.04 -14.13 2.49
N ALA A 149 -12.66 -14.37 1.34
CA ALA A 149 -13.58 -15.47 1.15
C ALA A 149 -12.88 -16.84 1.08
N SER A 150 -11.65 -16.89 0.60
CA SER A 150 -10.88 -18.13 0.43
C SER A 150 -9.93 -18.42 1.60
N ASN A 151 -9.32 -17.39 2.18
CA ASN A 151 -8.35 -17.48 3.28
C ASN A 151 -8.52 -16.28 4.22
N TRP A 152 -9.38 -16.45 5.22
CA TRP A 152 -9.73 -15.40 6.17
C TRP A 152 -8.54 -14.90 6.98
N ASP A 153 -7.70 -15.81 7.45
CA ASP A 153 -6.55 -15.48 8.30
C ASP A 153 -5.51 -14.66 7.56
N GLU A 154 -5.22 -15.03 6.32
CA GLU A 154 -4.30 -14.27 5.48
C GLU A 154 -4.85 -12.88 5.19
N ALA A 155 -6.15 -12.78 4.86
CA ALA A 155 -6.82 -11.51 4.65
C ALA A 155 -6.82 -10.65 5.92
N TYR A 156 -7.01 -11.26 7.10
CA TYR A 156 -6.93 -10.58 8.38
C TYR A 156 -5.55 -9.94 8.60
N HIS A 157 -4.47 -10.68 8.37
CA HIS A 157 -3.11 -10.14 8.47
C HIS A 157 -2.84 -9.04 7.45
N LEU A 158 -3.38 -9.18 6.25
CA LEU A 158 -3.23 -8.21 5.19
C LEU A 158 -4.02 -6.94 5.47
N PHE A 159 -5.22 -7.03 6.06
CA PHE A 159 -6.05 -5.89 6.45
C PHE A 159 -5.32 -4.94 7.40
N TYR A 160 -4.49 -5.46 8.30
CA TYR A 160 -3.67 -4.66 9.22
C TYR A 160 -2.26 -4.35 8.71
N ASN A 161 -1.97 -4.68 7.45
CA ASN A 161 -0.70 -4.34 6.82
C ASN A 161 -0.67 -2.86 6.42
N ARG A 162 0.48 -2.21 6.57
CA ARG A 162 0.68 -0.79 6.22
C ARG A 162 0.35 -0.46 4.77
N ASN A 163 0.51 -1.43 3.87
CA ASN A 163 0.26 -1.24 2.44
C ASN A 163 -1.20 -1.50 2.05
N PHE A 164 -2.06 -1.98 2.96
CA PHE A 164 -3.46 -2.26 2.65
C PHE A 164 -4.19 -1.04 2.09
N LEU A 165 -3.93 0.15 2.65
CA LEU A 165 -4.55 1.39 2.20
C LEU A 165 -4.32 1.67 0.70
N ASN A 166 -3.29 1.08 0.11
CA ASN A 166 -2.98 1.20 -1.32
C ASN A 166 -3.93 0.39 -2.21
N THR A 167 -4.67 -0.57 -1.65
CA THR A 167 -5.73 -1.32 -2.38
C THR A 167 -6.98 -0.47 -2.61
N ILE A 168 -7.10 0.64 -1.86
CA ILE A 168 -8.24 1.55 -1.94
C ILE A 168 -7.81 2.76 -2.78
N PRO A 169 -8.53 3.09 -3.89
CA PRO A 169 -8.24 4.26 -4.71
C PRO A 169 -8.16 5.54 -3.89
N TYR A 170 -7.23 6.42 -4.26
CA TYR A 170 -6.97 7.65 -3.49
C TYR A 170 -8.16 8.61 -3.48
N ASP A 171 -8.94 8.63 -4.53
CA ASP A 171 -10.14 9.44 -4.72
C ASP A 171 -11.39 8.87 -4.01
N ASN A 172 -11.34 7.60 -3.58
CA ASN A 172 -12.44 6.99 -2.84
C ASN A 172 -12.32 7.30 -1.34
N VAL A 173 -12.69 8.53 -0.98
CA VAL A 173 -12.60 9.04 0.39
C VAL A 173 -13.45 8.23 1.37
N TYR A 174 -14.64 7.77 0.94
CA TYR A 174 -15.53 7.00 1.81
C TYR A 174 -14.91 5.67 2.25
N GLU A 175 -14.40 4.87 1.32
CA GLU A 175 -13.77 3.58 1.63
C GLU A 175 -12.51 3.75 2.48
N ARG A 176 -11.72 4.81 2.20
CA ARG A 176 -10.51 5.11 2.98
C ARG A 176 -10.82 5.48 4.42
N LEU A 177 -11.78 6.37 4.66
CA LEU A 177 -12.20 6.76 6.01
C LEU A 177 -12.84 5.59 6.77
N THR A 178 -13.63 4.76 6.06
CA THR A 178 -14.20 3.54 6.64
C THR A 178 -13.10 2.58 7.07
N TYR A 179 -12.10 2.35 6.23
CA TYR A 179 -10.94 1.54 6.59
C TYR A 179 -10.18 2.09 7.79
N GLU A 180 -9.86 3.38 7.80
CA GLU A 180 -9.14 4.02 8.89
C GLU A 180 -9.90 3.89 10.21
N GLY A 181 -11.23 4.04 10.19
CA GLY A 181 -12.06 3.87 11.39
C GLY A 181 -11.95 2.48 12.01
N PHE A 182 -11.96 1.44 11.20
CA PHE A 182 -11.85 0.05 11.69
C PHE A 182 -10.41 -0.39 11.95
N ALA A 183 -9.45 0.05 11.15
CA ALA A 183 -8.05 -0.33 11.28
C ALA A 183 -7.35 0.34 12.48
N CYS A 184 -7.80 1.53 12.92
CA CYS A 184 -7.27 2.20 14.11
C CYS A 184 -7.75 1.59 15.43
N ALA A 185 -8.82 0.78 15.41
CA ALA A 185 -9.31 0.07 16.58
C ALA A 185 -8.39 -1.12 16.93
N ARG A 186 -8.62 -1.71 18.11
CA ARG A 186 -7.89 -2.94 18.47
C ARG A 186 -8.14 -4.02 17.40
N PRO A 187 -7.08 -4.63 16.84
CA PRO A 187 -7.23 -5.64 15.81
C PRO A 187 -8.19 -6.77 16.20
N SER A 188 -9.18 -7.01 15.35
CA SER A 188 -10.15 -8.09 15.51
C SER A 188 -10.73 -8.53 14.16
N GLY A 189 -11.15 -9.79 14.03
CA GLY A 189 -11.84 -10.27 12.83
C GLY A 189 -13.17 -9.55 12.61
N GLN A 190 -13.82 -9.08 13.68
CA GLN A 190 -15.05 -8.31 13.58
C GLN A 190 -14.85 -6.98 12.86
N ASN A 191 -13.75 -6.26 13.12
CA ASN A 191 -13.47 -4.99 12.44
C ASN A 191 -13.31 -5.18 10.93
N MET A 192 -12.64 -6.27 10.50
CA MET A 192 -12.52 -6.60 9.07
C MET A 192 -13.87 -6.98 8.46
N GLU A 193 -14.69 -7.74 9.19
CA GLU A 193 -16.05 -8.08 8.78
C GLU A 193 -16.90 -6.83 8.57
N GLU A 194 -16.94 -5.95 9.57
CA GLU A 194 -17.70 -4.69 9.54
C GLU A 194 -17.20 -3.74 8.45
N PHE A 195 -15.90 -3.72 8.19
CA PHE A 195 -15.33 -2.98 7.06
C PHE A 195 -15.89 -3.50 5.73
N LEU A 196 -15.80 -4.81 5.47
CA LEU A 196 -16.28 -5.42 4.23
C LEU A 196 -17.78 -5.17 4.00
N ILE A 197 -18.56 -5.19 5.07
CA ILE A 197 -20.01 -4.86 5.04
C ILE A 197 -20.17 -3.36 4.75
N GLY A 198 -19.44 -2.50 5.44
CA GLY A 198 -19.50 -1.04 5.30
C GLY A 198 -19.17 -0.56 3.88
N VAL A 199 -18.21 -1.20 3.21
CA VAL A 199 -17.86 -0.89 1.81
C VAL A 199 -18.69 -1.68 0.78
N ASN A 200 -19.76 -2.34 1.20
CA ASN A 200 -20.69 -3.11 0.35
C ASN A 200 -20.03 -4.25 -0.44
N LYS A 201 -18.93 -4.81 0.05
CA LYS A 201 -18.25 -5.96 -0.57
C LYS A 201 -18.75 -7.29 -0.02
N LYS A 202 -19.52 -7.26 1.07
CA LYS A 202 -20.06 -8.44 1.72
C LYS A 202 -21.42 -8.15 2.38
N LYS A 203 -22.27 -9.15 2.45
CA LYS A 203 -23.49 -9.11 3.27
C LYS A 203 -23.20 -9.68 4.66
N PRO A 204 -23.88 -9.20 5.71
CA PRO A 204 -23.78 -9.78 7.05
C PRO A 204 -24.07 -11.29 7.04
N VAL A 205 -23.42 -12.00 7.95
CA VAL A 205 -23.66 -13.44 8.13
C VAL A 205 -24.96 -13.64 8.91
N SER A 206 -25.87 -14.44 8.37
CA SER A 206 -27.08 -14.88 9.07
C SER A 206 -26.90 -16.32 9.56
N ILE A 207 -27.37 -16.56 10.76
CA ILE A 207 -27.28 -17.86 11.42
C ILE A 207 -28.67 -18.46 11.50
N SER A 208 -28.78 -19.74 11.18
CA SER A 208 -29.99 -20.53 11.33
C SER A 208 -29.69 -21.86 12.02
N VAL A 209 -30.68 -22.42 12.66
CA VAL A 209 -30.64 -23.77 13.25
C VAL A 209 -31.70 -24.64 12.59
N ASP A 210 -31.40 -25.93 12.46
CA ASP A 210 -32.29 -26.89 11.81
C ASP A 210 -33.50 -27.29 12.68
N LYS A 211 -33.37 -27.12 14.01
CA LYS A 211 -34.42 -27.50 14.97
C LYS A 211 -34.70 -26.32 15.91
N SER A 212 -35.97 -26.02 16.11
CA SER A 212 -36.45 -25.07 17.12
C SER A 212 -36.90 -25.75 18.41
N GLU A 213 -37.23 -27.04 18.34
CA GLU A 213 -37.72 -27.86 19.47
C GLU A 213 -37.17 -29.26 19.39
N GLU A 214 -36.86 -29.84 20.54
CA GLU A 214 -36.49 -31.24 20.66
C GLU A 214 -37.15 -31.83 21.92
N ILE A 215 -37.82 -32.97 21.78
CA ILE A 215 -38.59 -33.61 22.83
C ILE A 215 -37.77 -34.80 23.36
N PHE A 216 -37.49 -34.80 24.66
CA PHE A 216 -36.80 -35.88 25.34
C PHE A 216 -37.76 -36.58 26.29
N MET A 217 -37.74 -37.92 26.29
CA MET A 217 -38.46 -38.70 27.28
C MET A 217 -37.70 -38.66 28.61
N ALA A 218 -38.45 -38.66 29.71
CA ALA A 218 -37.84 -38.75 31.05
C ALA A 218 -37.01 -40.02 31.17
N SER A 219 -35.73 -39.88 31.51
CA SER A 219 -34.77 -40.98 31.67
C SER A 219 -33.91 -40.72 32.90
N LYS A 220 -33.47 -41.81 33.55
CA LYS A 220 -32.50 -41.77 34.65
C LYS A 220 -31.06 -41.61 34.13
N GLU A 221 -30.84 -41.93 32.86
CA GLU A 221 -29.52 -41.84 32.22
C GLU A 221 -29.42 -40.54 31.44
N PRO A 222 -28.23 -39.94 31.35
CA PRO A 222 -28.00 -38.77 30.50
C PRO A 222 -28.37 -39.06 29.04
N GLN A 223 -29.04 -38.10 28.39
CA GLN A 223 -29.38 -38.19 26.98
C GLN A 223 -28.60 -37.11 26.21
N SER A 224 -28.13 -37.48 25.04
CA SER A 224 -27.48 -36.52 24.13
C SER A 224 -28.47 -35.99 23.12
N GLY A 225 -28.46 -34.69 22.92
CA GLY A 225 -29.16 -34.00 21.81
C GLY A 225 -28.15 -33.35 20.86
N CYS A 226 -28.59 -33.11 19.66
CA CYS A 226 -27.78 -32.36 18.68
C CYS A 226 -28.66 -31.54 17.78
N PHE A 227 -28.11 -30.43 17.29
CA PHE A 227 -28.71 -29.61 16.23
C PHE A 227 -27.64 -29.04 15.33
N THR A 228 -28.00 -28.73 14.11
CA THR A 228 -27.08 -28.14 13.14
C THR A 228 -27.22 -26.63 13.09
N ILE A 229 -26.11 -25.94 13.29
CA ILE A 229 -26.01 -24.51 13.09
C ILE A 229 -25.51 -24.27 11.68
N THR A 230 -26.22 -23.45 10.91
CA THR A 230 -25.87 -23.12 9.52
C THR A 230 -25.69 -21.61 9.37
N LYS A 231 -24.57 -21.21 8.74
CA LYS A 231 -24.34 -19.82 8.32
C LYS A 231 -24.59 -19.70 6.82
N ASP A 232 -25.22 -18.62 6.40
CA ASP A 232 -25.56 -18.39 4.99
C ASP A 232 -24.37 -17.89 4.15
N ASN A 233 -23.39 -17.26 4.82
CA ASN A 233 -22.26 -16.60 4.18
C ASN A 233 -20.94 -16.95 4.88
N TRP A 234 -19.80 -16.63 4.22
CA TRP A 234 -18.45 -16.72 4.77
C TRP A 234 -18.14 -15.54 5.69
N GLY A 235 -17.04 -15.60 6.43
CA GLY A 235 -16.49 -14.52 7.21
C GLY A 235 -16.51 -14.74 8.71
N TYR A 236 -16.20 -13.70 9.45
CA TYR A 236 -16.13 -13.74 10.90
C TYR A 236 -17.47 -14.10 11.52
N THR A 237 -17.45 -15.06 12.42
CA THR A 237 -18.62 -15.51 13.14
C THR A 237 -18.19 -15.86 14.57
N GLU A 238 -18.86 -15.29 15.54
CA GLU A 238 -18.72 -15.66 16.95
C GLU A 238 -20.12 -15.88 17.52
N ILE A 239 -20.44 -17.11 17.89
CA ILE A 239 -21.73 -17.51 18.43
C ILE A 239 -21.53 -17.89 19.88
N ARG A 240 -22.23 -17.24 20.78
CA ARG A 240 -22.24 -17.57 22.21
C ARG A 240 -23.50 -18.33 22.54
N LEU A 241 -23.30 -19.55 23.02
CA LEU A 241 -24.38 -20.44 23.45
C LEU A 241 -24.53 -20.36 24.98
N ARG A 242 -25.74 -20.24 25.41
CA ARG A 242 -26.12 -20.21 26.83
C ARG A 242 -27.29 -21.12 27.07
N THR A 243 -27.40 -21.61 28.29
CA THR A 243 -28.58 -22.34 28.75
C THR A 243 -29.05 -21.71 30.04
N ASP A 244 -30.36 -21.63 30.21
CA ASP A 244 -31.01 -21.21 31.45
C ASP A 244 -31.35 -22.40 32.37
N CYS A 245 -31.01 -23.63 31.93
CA CYS A 245 -31.31 -24.87 32.64
C CYS A 245 -30.03 -25.55 33.12
N GLU A 246 -29.95 -25.84 34.42
CA GLU A 246 -28.81 -26.53 35.04
C GLU A 246 -28.63 -27.97 34.58
N PHE A 247 -29.70 -28.60 34.09
CA PHE A 247 -29.68 -29.97 33.59
C PHE A 247 -29.19 -30.11 32.15
N ILE A 248 -28.98 -28.99 31.42
CA ILE A 248 -28.40 -29.00 30.09
C ILE A 248 -26.92 -28.65 30.19
N LYS A 249 -26.06 -29.55 29.73
CA LYS A 249 -24.60 -29.33 29.63
C LYS A 249 -24.22 -29.06 28.18
N LEU A 250 -23.71 -27.88 27.93
CA LEU A 250 -23.21 -27.47 26.62
C LEU A 250 -21.80 -28.03 26.41
N SER A 251 -21.54 -28.57 25.22
CA SER A 251 -20.21 -29.08 24.84
C SER A 251 -19.22 -27.94 24.62
N LYS A 252 -19.71 -26.79 24.10
CA LYS A 252 -18.89 -25.60 23.85
C LYS A 252 -19.75 -24.36 24.04
N HIS A 253 -19.21 -23.32 24.69
CA HIS A 253 -19.96 -22.08 24.96
C HIS A 253 -19.77 -21.01 23.90
N VAL A 254 -18.69 -21.07 23.12
CA VAL A 254 -18.36 -20.11 22.07
C VAL A 254 -17.93 -20.88 20.83
N LEU A 255 -18.60 -20.61 19.73
CA LEU A 255 -18.23 -21.10 18.40
C LEU A 255 -17.65 -19.96 17.59
N THR A 256 -16.57 -20.22 16.87
CA THR A 256 -15.92 -19.29 15.97
C THR A 256 -16.05 -19.75 14.53
N HIS A 257 -15.63 -18.95 13.57
CA HIS A 257 -15.66 -19.34 12.16
C HIS A 257 -14.84 -20.60 11.85
N ASP A 258 -13.79 -20.89 12.65
CA ASP A 258 -12.93 -22.09 12.50
C ASP A 258 -13.62 -23.39 12.87
N ASP A 259 -14.67 -23.32 13.67
CA ASP A 259 -15.42 -24.50 14.08
C ASP A 259 -16.31 -25.06 12.96
N PHE A 260 -16.62 -24.24 11.96
CA PHE A 260 -17.53 -24.62 10.89
C PHE A 260 -16.83 -25.42 9.80
N ILE A 261 -17.38 -26.57 9.44
CA ILE A 261 -17.00 -27.30 8.24
C ILE A 261 -17.81 -26.72 7.07
N GLY A 262 -17.17 -25.85 6.28
CA GLY A 262 -17.88 -25.08 5.26
C GLY A 262 -18.87 -24.10 5.89
N LYS A 263 -20.18 -24.37 5.76
CA LYS A 263 -21.23 -23.51 6.30
C LYS A 263 -21.95 -24.08 7.51
N THR A 264 -21.60 -25.27 7.97
CA THR A 264 -22.36 -26.01 8.98
C THR A 264 -21.49 -26.41 10.17
N TYR A 265 -22.11 -26.46 11.34
CA TYR A 265 -21.54 -26.99 12.56
C TYR A 265 -22.59 -27.85 13.25
N LEU A 266 -22.25 -29.12 13.54
CA LEU A 266 -23.09 -30.01 14.35
C LEU A 266 -22.79 -29.74 15.82
N TYR A 267 -23.78 -29.15 16.50
CA TYR A 267 -23.66 -28.88 17.95
C TYR A 267 -24.26 -30.00 18.76
N GLU A 268 -23.49 -30.54 19.70
CA GLU A 268 -23.92 -31.58 20.61
C GLU A 268 -24.05 -31.04 22.03
N TYR A 269 -25.05 -31.51 22.76
CA TYR A 269 -25.28 -31.19 24.15
C TYR A 269 -25.79 -32.40 24.92
N ILE A 270 -25.68 -32.38 26.26
CA ILE A 270 -26.11 -33.46 27.12
C ILE A 270 -27.18 -32.96 28.07
N ILE A 271 -28.26 -33.72 28.20
CA ILE A 271 -29.31 -33.49 29.17
C ILE A 271 -29.10 -34.47 30.33
N CYS A 272 -28.83 -33.93 31.52
CA CYS A 272 -28.70 -34.68 32.76
C CYS A 272 -29.91 -34.37 33.63
N LEU A 273 -30.98 -35.13 33.47
CA LEU A 273 -32.16 -35.00 34.34
C LEU A 273 -31.77 -35.47 35.76
N LEU A 274 -31.32 -34.55 36.60
CA LEU A 274 -31.29 -34.81 38.05
C LEU A 274 -32.71 -34.83 38.54
N TYR A 275 -33.20 -36.02 38.84
CA TYR A 275 -34.49 -36.21 39.51
C TYR A 275 -34.33 -35.66 40.94
N THR A 276 -34.61 -34.42 41.17
CA THR A 276 -35.03 -33.94 42.48
C THR A 276 -36.50 -34.27 42.64
N SER A 277 -36.76 -35.51 43.07
CA SER A 277 -38.09 -35.82 43.54
C SER A 277 -38.43 -34.85 44.66
N PRO A 278 -39.50 -34.10 44.60
CA PRO A 278 -40.02 -33.46 45.81
C PRO A 278 -40.31 -34.57 46.77
N SER A 279 -39.68 -34.52 47.94
CA SER A 279 -40.01 -35.43 49.06
C SER A 279 -41.51 -35.39 49.27
N PRO A 280 -42.19 -36.56 49.30
CA PRO A 280 -43.56 -36.56 49.68
C PRO A 280 -43.62 -36.01 51.11
N ARG A 281 -44.35 -34.97 51.30
CA ARG A 281 -44.70 -34.50 52.63
C ARG A 281 -45.62 -35.52 53.24
N ASP A 282 -45.13 -36.13 54.26
CA ASP A 282 -45.95 -36.75 55.22
C ASP A 282 -46.81 -35.72 55.98
#